data_182b1f09e78747188e8263f97f851fad
#
_entry.id   182b1f09e78747188e8263f97f851fad
#
_cell.length_a   1.000
_cell.length_b   1.000
_cell.length_c   1.000
_cell.angle_alpha   90.00
_cell.angle_beta   90.00
_cell.angle_gamma   90.00
#
_symmetry.space_group_name_H-M   'P 1'
#
loop_
_entity.id
_entity.type
_entity.pdbx_description
1 polymer ?
#
loop_
_entity_poly.entity_id
_entity_poly.type
_entity_poly.pdbx_seq_one_letter_code
_entity_poly.pdbx_strand_id
1 'polypeptide(L)'
;FTAEESTGTVELTYTLDASTLAGATIVVFETLYQDGVEIAAHADINDEAQTITINPKGGLLIQKTSEDGVLEGFTFLVEGEGYSETFTTDGAGKIYIEDLAPGEYTITEQESGLTARYEIPAGQTVEVTADQATTVEFYNALLRGKITGHKTGAEQAPLEGVTFGLFDA
;
A
#
# COMPACT_ATOMS: atom_id res chain seq x y z
N PHE A 1 9.11 -1.39 43.89
CA PHE A 1 8.13 -2.46 44.15
C PHE A 1 8.51 -3.22 45.44
N THR A 2 7.55 -3.88 46.03
CA THR A 2 7.80 -4.77 47.18
C THR A 2 7.53 -6.20 46.72
N ALA A 3 8.51 -7.09 46.87
CA ALA A 3 8.33 -8.49 46.50
C ALA A 3 7.49 -9.18 47.62
N GLU A 4 6.38 -9.77 47.23
CA GLU A 4 5.48 -10.50 48.14
C GLU A 4 5.86 -11.99 48.23
N GLU A 5 6.57 -12.50 47.21
CA GLU A 5 7.00 -13.89 47.10
C GLU A 5 8.49 -13.96 46.69
N SER A 6 9.09 -15.15 46.80
CA SER A 6 10.50 -15.38 46.43
C SER A 6 10.76 -15.37 44.94
N THR A 7 9.69 -15.42 44.13
CA THR A 7 9.71 -15.34 42.65
C THR A 7 8.56 -14.49 42.17
N GLY A 8 8.78 -13.68 41.13
CA GLY A 8 7.73 -12.83 40.55
C GLY A 8 8.20 -12.19 39.28
N THR A 9 7.25 -11.57 38.56
CA THR A 9 7.50 -10.77 37.34
C THR A 9 7.13 -9.34 37.62
N VAL A 10 7.97 -8.40 37.22
CA VAL A 10 7.68 -6.97 37.19
C VAL A 10 7.65 -6.55 35.74
N GLU A 11 6.55 -5.94 35.32
CA GLU A 11 6.40 -5.36 33.99
C GLU A 11 6.68 -3.86 34.05
N LEU A 12 7.57 -3.38 33.19
CA LEU A 12 7.89 -1.97 33.04
C LEU A 12 7.61 -1.54 31.61
N THR A 13 6.86 -0.46 31.43
CA THR A 13 6.54 0.10 30.13
C THR A 13 7.35 1.37 29.88
N TYR A 14 8.05 1.42 28.78
CA TYR A 14 8.79 2.60 28.32
C TYR A 14 8.18 3.11 27.02
N THR A 15 8.08 4.44 26.90
CA THR A 15 7.77 5.09 25.62
C THR A 15 9.05 5.75 25.11
N LEU A 16 9.46 5.37 23.90
CA LEU A 16 10.63 5.90 23.23
C LEU A 16 10.19 6.64 21.97
N ASP A 17 10.68 7.86 21.77
CA ASP A 17 10.59 8.54 20.47
C ASP A 17 11.65 7.94 19.54
N ALA A 18 11.20 7.14 18.58
CA ALA A 18 12.04 6.44 17.61
C ALA A 18 12.19 7.19 16.27
N SER A 19 11.68 8.42 16.16
CA SER A 19 11.66 9.18 14.90
C SER A 19 13.05 9.43 14.27
N THR A 20 14.10 9.42 15.08
CA THR A 20 15.50 9.59 14.63
C THR A 20 16.34 8.33 14.75
N LEU A 21 15.73 7.20 15.08
CA LEU A 21 16.41 5.94 15.39
C LEU A 21 16.22 4.86 14.32
N ALA A 22 15.79 5.26 13.12
CA ALA A 22 15.57 4.33 12.02
C ALA A 22 16.81 3.46 11.76
N GLY A 23 16.63 2.13 11.77
CA GLY A 23 17.69 1.16 11.59
C GLY A 23 18.62 0.96 12.82
N ALA A 24 18.38 1.70 13.91
CA ALA A 24 19.16 1.52 15.14
C ALA A 24 18.79 0.25 15.89
N THR A 25 19.76 -0.33 16.55
CA THR A 25 19.56 -1.40 17.51
C THR A 25 19.69 -0.84 18.93
N ILE A 26 18.69 -1.09 19.76
CA ILE A 26 18.64 -0.65 21.14
C ILE A 26 18.75 -1.88 22.04
N VAL A 27 19.65 -1.85 23.00
CA VAL A 27 19.74 -2.88 24.04
C VAL A 27 19.30 -2.28 25.37
N VAL A 28 18.32 -2.92 26.01
CA VAL A 28 17.75 -2.46 27.29
C VAL A 28 18.51 -3.11 28.42
N PHE A 29 19.17 -2.31 29.25
CA PHE A 29 19.85 -2.81 30.47
C PHE A 29 18.96 -2.65 31.69
N GLU A 30 18.99 -3.64 32.55
CA GLU A 30 18.21 -3.71 33.78
C GLU A 30 19.13 -3.78 34.99
N THR A 31 18.87 -2.97 36.01
CA THR A 31 19.60 -2.98 37.25
C THR A 31 18.63 -2.96 38.42
N LEU A 32 18.78 -3.91 39.32
CA LEU A 32 17.98 -4.01 40.55
C LEU A 32 18.74 -3.42 41.74
N TYR A 33 18.07 -2.50 42.44
CA TYR A 33 18.60 -1.89 43.64
C TYR A 33 17.74 -2.23 44.86
N GLN A 34 18.39 -2.42 46.01
CA GLN A 34 17.76 -2.49 47.32
C GLN A 34 18.45 -1.50 48.24
N ASP A 35 17.67 -0.60 48.88
CA ASP A 35 18.17 0.45 49.77
C ASP A 35 19.30 1.29 49.14
N GLY A 36 19.24 1.52 47.82
CA GLY A 36 20.25 2.26 47.06
C GLY A 36 21.52 1.48 46.71
N VAL A 37 21.59 0.18 47.06
CA VAL A 37 22.68 -0.70 46.70
C VAL A 37 22.28 -1.59 45.53
N GLU A 38 23.11 -1.66 44.50
CA GLU A 38 22.93 -2.58 43.38
C GLU A 38 23.06 -4.01 43.86
N ILE A 39 22.04 -4.84 43.62
CA ILE A 39 22.02 -6.26 44.02
C ILE A 39 22.01 -7.21 42.82
N ALA A 40 21.61 -6.74 41.63
CA ALA A 40 21.71 -7.49 40.39
C ALA A 40 21.69 -6.54 39.18
N ALA A 41 22.37 -6.91 38.13
CA ALA A 41 22.32 -6.26 36.84
C ALA A 41 22.21 -7.28 35.70
N HIS A 42 21.44 -6.97 34.68
CA HIS A 42 21.42 -7.66 33.40
C HIS A 42 21.78 -6.62 32.32
N ALA A 43 23.05 -6.55 31.97
CA ALA A 43 23.63 -5.52 31.11
C ALA A 43 24.62 -6.14 30.10
N ASP A 44 24.14 -7.15 29.36
CA ASP A 44 24.91 -7.75 28.27
C ASP A 44 24.50 -7.08 26.95
N ILE A 45 25.43 -6.38 26.32
CA ILE A 45 25.20 -5.70 25.03
C ILE A 45 24.90 -6.67 23.88
N ASN A 46 25.20 -7.96 24.05
CA ASN A 46 24.96 -8.99 23.05
C ASN A 46 23.71 -9.84 23.36
N ASP A 47 22.96 -9.51 24.40
CA ASP A 47 21.74 -10.23 24.72
C ASP A 47 20.63 -9.96 23.74
N GLU A 48 20.29 -10.93 22.90
CA GLU A 48 19.22 -10.85 21.92
C GLU A 48 17.85 -10.65 22.56
N ALA A 49 17.62 -11.17 23.77
CA ALA A 49 16.35 -11.02 24.48
C ALA A 49 16.12 -9.58 24.99
N GLN A 50 17.21 -8.82 25.19
CA GLN A 50 17.18 -7.40 25.57
C GLN A 50 17.32 -6.45 24.37
N THR A 51 17.38 -6.98 23.14
CA THR A 51 17.68 -6.23 21.91
C THR A 51 16.42 -5.93 21.14
N ILE A 52 16.21 -4.66 20.79
CA ILE A 52 15.12 -4.17 19.94
C ILE A 52 15.74 -3.50 18.72
N THR A 53 15.34 -3.94 17.52
CA THR A 53 15.70 -3.25 16.27
C THR A 53 14.57 -2.33 15.84
N ILE A 54 14.87 -1.07 15.61
CA ILE A 54 13.94 -0.08 15.07
C ILE A 54 13.91 -0.22 13.55
N ASN A 55 12.87 -0.84 13.03
CA ASN A 55 12.69 -0.99 11.59
C ASN A 55 12.06 0.30 11.01
N PRO A 56 12.80 1.03 10.17
CA PRO A 56 12.24 2.21 9.51
C PRO A 56 11.09 1.81 8.58
N LYS A 57 10.18 2.74 8.37
CA LYS A 57 9.03 2.57 7.48
C LYS A 57 9.21 3.41 6.22
N GLY A 58 8.56 2.98 5.15
CA GLY A 58 8.47 3.74 3.90
C GLY A 58 7.04 4.11 3.57
N GLY A 59 6.83 4.84 2.48
CA GLY A 59 5.53 5.18 1.95
C GLY A 59 5.32 4.69 0.52
N LEU A 60 4.06 4.54 0.11
CA LEU A 60 3.66 4.23 -1.25
C LEU A 60 2.63 5.25 -1.73
N LEU A 61 2.91 5.91 -2.85
CA LEU A 61 1.98 6.78 -3.56
C LEU A 61 1.50 6.08 -4.83
N ILE A 62 0.20 5.79 -4.93
CA ILE A 62 -0.43 5.33 -6.16
C ILE A 62 -1.04 6.56 -6.84
N GLN A 63 -0.65 6.81 -8.10
CA GLN A 63 -1.19 7.88 -8.92
C GLN A 63 -2.01 7.29 -10.06
N LYS A 64 -3.31 7.54 -10.04
CA LYS A 64 -4.26 7.07 -11.05
C LYS A 64 -4.59 8.18 -12.04
N THR A 65 -4.59 7.84 -13.32
CA THR A 65 -5.09 8.67 -14.41
C THR A 65 -5.97 7.84 -15.34
N SER A 66 -6.84 8.50 -16.10
CA SER A 66 -7.69 7.87 -17.10
C SER A 66 -7.82 8.75 -18.35
N GLU A 67 -8.18 8.15 -19.48
CA GLU A 67 -8.31 8.83 -20.76
C GLU A 67 -9.39 9.91 -20.73
N ASP A 68 -10.48 9.70 -20.01
CA ASP A 68 -11.62 10.63 -19.89
C ASP A 68 -11.53 11.57 -18.68
N GLY A 69 -10.41 11.53 -17.95
CA GLY A 69 -10.12 12.40 -16.81
C GLY A 69 -10.82 12.03 -15.51
N VAL A 70 -11.49 10.90 -15.43
CA VAL A 70 -12.04 10.39 -14.16
C VAL A 70 -10.90 9.88 -13.30
N LEU A 71 -10.82 10.35 -12.06
CA LEU A 71 -9.71 10.10 -11.14
C LEU A 71 -10.15 9.42 -9.84
N GLU A 72 -11.34 9.72 -9.36
CA GLU A 72 -11.87 9.26 -8.07
C GLU A 72 -12.59 7.93 -8.17
N GLY A 73 -12.50 7.11 -7.12
CA GLY A 73 -13.29 5.91 -6.95
C GLY A 73 -12.69 4.63 -7.52
N PHE A 74 -11.48 4.68 -8.05
CA PHE A 74 -10.76 3.45 -8.45
C PHE A 74 -10.19 2.74 -7.24
N THR A 75 -10.42 1.45 -7.17
CA THR A 75 -10.02 0.62 -6.03
C THR A 75 -8.79 -0.20 -6.38
N PHE A 76 -7.82 -0.23 -5.47
CA PHE A 76 -6.57 -0.96 -5.62
C PHE A 76 -6.36 -1.90 -4.45
N LEU A 77 -6.02 -3.15 -4.73
CA LEU A 77 -5.49 -4.09 -3.76
C LEU A 77 -3.97 -3.92 -3.71
N VAL A 78 -3.43 -3.78 -2.50
CA VAL A 78 -1.99 -3.68 -2.22
C VAL A 78 -1.59 -4.85 -1.36
N GLU A 79 -0.69 -5.68 -1.87
CA GLU A 79 -0.23 -6.91 -1.22
C GLU A 79 1.29 -6.91 -1.07
N GLY A 80 1.76 -7.31 0.11
CA GLY A 80 3.16 -7.48 0.44
C GLY A 80 3.34 -8.59 1.47
N GLU A 81 4.55 -8.81 1.96
CA GLU A 81 4.78 -9.83 2.99
C GLU A 81 3.99 -9.49 4.28
N GLY A 82 3.01 -10.33 4.59
CA GLY A 82 2.13 -10.13 5.76
C GLY A 82 1.19 -8.93 5.67
N TYR A 83 1.02 -8.34 4.48
CA TYR A 83 0.19 -7.17 4.24
C TYR A 83 -0.76 -7.40 3.06
N SER A 84 -2.04 -7.10 3.23
CA SER A 84 -3.05 -7.14 2.15
C SER A 84 -4.20 -6.20 2.52
N GLU A 85 -4.28 -5.06 1.84
CA GLU A 85 -5.31 -4.04 2.08
C GLU A 85 -5.80 -3.44 0.77
N THR A 86 -7.03 -2.89 0.82
CA THR A 86 -7.69 -2.29 -0.34
C THR A 86 -7.91 -0.80 -0.10
N PHE A 87 -7.57 0.02 -1.09
CA PHE A 87 -7.64 1.47 -1.04
C PHE A 87 -8.42 2.02 -2.24
N THR A 88 -8.98 3.21 -2.08
CA THR A 88 -9.74 3.88 -3.14
C THR A 88 -9.13 5.25 -3.42
N THR A 89 -9.02 5.62 -4.71
CA THR A 89 -8.46 6.91 -5.11
C THR A 89 -9.36 8.07 -4.70
N ASP A 90 -8.72 9.15 -4.30
CA ASP A 90 -9.36 10.45 -4.02
C ASP A 90 -9.68 11.23 -5.31
N GLY A 91 -10.26 12.44 -5.17
CA GLY A 91 -10.59 13.32 -6.29
C GLY A 91 -9.39 13.81 -7.13
N ALA A 92 -8.15 13.63 -6.63
CA ALA A 92 -6.92 13.90 -7.35
C ALA A 92 -6.32 12.63 -7.99
N GLY A 93 -6.98 11.49 -7.87
CA GLY A 93 -6.51 10.19 -8.35
C GLY A 93 -5.38 9.60 -7.51
N LYS A 94 -5.32 9.95 -6.24
CA LYS A 94 -4.21 9.55 -5.37
C LYS A 94 -4.66 8.62 -4.25
N ILE A 95 -3.76 7.69 -3.93
CA ILE A 95 -3.75 6.93 -2.68
C ILE A 95 -2.36 7.09 -2.09
N TYR A 96 -2.28 7.55 -0.86
CA TYR A 96 -1.02 7.63 -0.12
C TYR A 96 -1.08 6.71 1.09
N ILE A 97 -0.15 5.76 1.16
CA ILE A 97 -0.04 4.76 2.24
C ILE A 97 1.26 5.02 2.97
N GLU A 98 1.16 5.29 4.25
CA GLU A 98 2.30 5.53 5.14
C GLU A 98 2.61 4.26 5.96
N ASP A 99 3.74 4.26 6.63
CA ASP A 99 4.13 3.24 7.59
C ASP A 99 4.21 1.80 7.05
N LEU A 100 4.50 1.64 5.76
CA LEU A 100 4.77 0.34 5.17
C LEU A 100 6.14 -0.18 5.58
N ALA A 101 6.24 -1.47 5.88
CA ALA A 101 7.53 -2.13 6.02
C ALA A 101 8.29 -2.09 4.68
N PRO A 102 9.61 -1.89 4.67
CA PRO A 102 10.40 -2.04 3.46
C PRO A 102 10.23 -3.44 2.86
N GLY A 103 10.12 -3.52 1.53
CA GLY A 103 9.91 -4.78 0.81
C GLY A 103 9.15 -4.60 -0.49
N GLU A 104 8.89 -5.71 -1.17
CA GLU A 104 8.12 -5.72 -2.41
C GLU A 104 6.62 -5.68 -2.14
N TYR A 105 5.92 -4.83 -2.88
CA TYR A 105 4.47 -4.71 -2.87
C TYR A 105 3.92 -4.84 -4.28
N THR A 106 2.88 -5.66 -4.44
CA THR A 106 2.11 -5.78 -5.68
C THR A 106 0.83 -4.98 -5.56
N ILE A 107 0.60 -4.10 -6.53
CA ILE A 107 -0.56 -3.21 -6.60
C ILE A 107 -1.41 -3.63 -7.79
N THR A 108 -2.69 -3.95 -7.54
CA THR A 108 -3.62 -4.43 -8.56
C THR A 108 -4.91 -3.62 -8.54
N GLU A 109 -5.25 -3.00 -9.67
CA GLU A 109 -6.54 -2.32 -9.82
C GLU A 109 -7.66 -3.36 -9.85
N GLN A 110 -8.71 -3.11 -9.07
CA GLN A 110 -9.84 -4.02 -8.91
C GLN A 110 -10.96 -3.70 -9.91
N GLU A 111 -11.59 -4.75 -10.43
CA GLU A 111 -12.78 -4.61 -11.26
C GLU A 111 -13.96 -4.03 -10.47
N SER A 112 -14.70 -3.12 -11.09
CA SER A 112 -15.87 -2.47 -10.52
C SER A 112 -16.82 -1.99 -11.60
N GLY A 113 -17.99 -1.48 -11.22
CA GLY A 113 -18.88 -0.81 -12.18
C GLY A 113 -18.24 0.41 -12.86
N LEU A 114 -17.34 1.10 -12.16
CA LEU A 114 -16.58 2.23 -12.71
C LEU A 114 -15.57 1.77 -13.76
N THR A 115 -14.87 0.67 -13.51
CA THR A 115 -13.81 0.17 -14.40
C THR A 115 -14.31 -0.57 -15.62
N ALA A 116 -15.61 -0.92 -15.69
CA ALA A 116 -16.20 -1.71 -16.77
C ALA A 116 -16.08 -1.08 -18.18
N ARG A 117 -15.77 0.22 -18.27
CA ARG A 117 -15.56 0.95 -19.53
C ARG A 117 -14.10 1.11 -19.94
N TYR A 118 -13.17 0.60 -19.16
CA TYR A 118 -11.72 0.75 -19.37
C TYR A 118 -11.03 -0.56 -19.63
N GLU A 119 -9.88 -0.47 -20.28
CA GLU A 119 -8.86 -1.49 -20.26
C GLU A 119 -8.11 -1.36 -18.92
N ILE A 120 -8.25 -2.36 -18.04
CA ILE A 120 -7.58 -2.37 -16.75
C ILE A 120 -6.12 -2.79 -16.98
N PRO A 121 -5.15 -1.97 -16.55
CA PRO A 121 -3.74 -2.31 -16.68
C PRO A 121 -3.36 -3.49 -15.80
N ALA A 122 -2.31 -4.21 -16.18
CA ALA A 122 -1.75 -5.27 -15.36
C ALA A 122 -1.27 -4.72 -14.01
N GLY A 123 -1.32 -5.54 -12.97
CA GLY A 123 -0.74 -5.22 -11.68
C GLY A 123 0.75 -4.91 -11.78
N GLN A 124 1.25 -4.06 -10.90
CA GLN A 124 2.65 -3.64 -10.85
C GLN A 124 3.25 -4.02 -9.50
N THR A 125 4.50 -4.49 -9.51
CA THR A 125 5.27 -4.74 -8.29
C THR A 125 6.33 -3.66 -8.14
N VAL A 126 6.41 -3.08 -6.94
CA VAL A 126 7.38 -2.04 -6.59
C VAL A 126 8.06 -2.37 -5.28
N GLU A 127 9.26 -1.85 -5.09
CA GLU A 127 9.98 -1.93 -3.82
C GLU A 127 9.73 -0.67 -3.00
N VAL A 128 9.21 -0.85 -1.79
CA VAL A 128 9.11 0.21 -0.78
C VAL A 128 10.41 0.21 0.02
N THR A 129 11.10 1.35 0.02
CA THR A 129 12.33 1.55 0.78
C THR A 129 12.07 2.41 2.00
N ALA A 130 12.89 2.19 3.04
CA ALA A 130 12.80 2.96 4.28
C ALA A 130 13.01 4.46 4.04
N ASP A 131 12.28 5.28 4.80
CA ASP A 131 12.35 6.75 4.82
C ASP A 131 12.10 7.43 3.46
N GLN A 132 11.50 6.70 2.50
CA GLN A 132 11.18 7.20 1.16
C GLN A 132 9.73 6.88 0.79
N ALA A 133 9.17 7.72 -0.10
CA ALA A 133 7.91 7.45 -0.75
C ALA A 133 8.17 6.89 -2.16
N THR A 134 7.79 5.63 -2.39
CA THR A 134 7.79 5.01 -3.71
C THR A 134 6.54 5.43 -4.46
N THR A 135 6.65 5.78 -5.74
CA THR A 135 5.49 6.15 -6.58
C THR A 135 5.25 5.11 -7.66
N VAL A 136 3.98 4.75 -7.86
CA VAL A 136 3.51 3.89 -8.94
C VAL A 136 2.37 4.57 -9.69
N GLU A 137 2.36 4.47 -11.02
CA GLU A 137 1.39 5.13 -11.88
C GLU A 137 0.52 4.12 -12.62
N PHE A 138 -0.80 4.38 -12.65
CA PHE A 138 -1.77 3.59 -13.39
C PHE A 138 -2.57 4.48 -14.33
N TYR A 139 -2.71 4.03 -15.58
CA TYR A 139 -3.50 4.71 -16.60
C TYR A 139 -4.55 3.76 -17.20
N ASN A 140 -5.81 4.20 -17.23
CA ASN A 140 -6.89 3.46 -17.87
C ASN A 140 -7.29 4.09 -19.20
N ALA A 141 -7.13 3.34 -20.28
CA ALA A 141 -7.68 3.68 -21.60
C ALA A 141 -9.14 3.26 -21.68
N LEU A 142 -9.97 4.02 -22.42
CA LEU A 142 -11.34 3.62 -22.69
C LEU A 142 -11.40 2.39 -23.61
N LEU A 143 -12.25 1.43 -23.28
CA LEU A 143 -12.59 0.33 -24.18
C LEU A 143 -13.22 0.88 -25.46
N ARG A 144 -12.75 0.40 -26.60
CA ARG A 144 -13.25 0.78 -27.92
C ARG A 144 -13.74 -0.41 -28.68
N GLY A 145 -14.93 -0.27 -29.23
CA GLY A 145 -15.51 -1.22 -30.19
C GLY A 145 -15.52 -0.67 -31.62
N LYS A 146 -15.65 -1.56 -32.59
CA LYS A 146 -15.87 -1.23 -33.99
C LYS A 146 -17.24 -1.73 -34.42
N ILE A 147 -18.04 -0.83 -34.98
CA ILE A 147 -19.31 -1.18 -35.63
C ILE A 147 -19.08 -1.15 -37.12
N THR A 148 -19.40 -2.23 -37.81
CA THR A 148 -19.38 -2.28 -39.28
C THR A 148 -20.79 -2.55 -39.79
N GLY A 149 -21.30 -1.63 -40.55
CA GLY A 149 -22.61 -1.75 -41.20
C GLY A 149 -22.48 -1.84 -42.73
N HIS A 150 -23.24 -2.73 -43.33
CA HIS A 150 -23.37 -2.81 -44.78
C HIS A 150 -24.82 -2.53 -45.18
N LYS A 151 -25.01 -1.61 -46.09
CA LYS A 151 -26.34 -1.34 -46.69
C LYS A 151 -26.31 -1.79 -48.14
N THR A 152 -27.27 -2.64 -48.50
CA THR A 152 -27.49 -3.08 -49.88
C THR A 152 -28.88 -2.72 -50.33
N GLY A 153 -29.07 -2.42 -51.62
CA GLY A 153 -30.34 -2.22 -52.27
C GLY A 153 -30.98 -3.54 -52.75
N ALA A 154 -31.98 -3.41 -53.60
CA ALA A 154 -32.48 -4.55 -54.35
C ALA A 154 -31.33 -5.20 -55.15
N GLU A 155 -31.33 -6.50 -55.28
CA GLU A 155 -30.28 -7.28 -55.95
C GLU A 155 -28.90 -7.29 -55.22
N GLN A 156 -28.90 -6.90 -53.92
CA GLN A 156 -27.71 -6.90 -53.07
C GLN A 156 -26.55 -5.98 -53.54
N ALA A 157 -26.80 -5.06 -54.47
CA ALA A 157 -25.81 -4.10 -54.90
C ALA A 157 -25.51 -3.04 -53.80
N PRO A 158 -24.22 -2.63 -53.59
CA PRO A 158 -23.90 -1.56 -52.68
C PRO A 158 -24.63 -0.25 -53.05
N LEU A 159 -25.10 0.45 -52.02
CA LEU A 159 -25.73 1.77 -52.19
C LEU A 159 -24.77 2.85 -51.73
N GLU A 160 -24.50 3.82 -52.63
CA GLU A 160 -23.71 5.02 -52.32
C GLU A 160 -24.59 6.12 -51.70
N GLY A 161 -23.97 7.00 -50.90
CA GLY A 161 -24.63 8.17 -50.32
C GLY A 161 -25.59 7.88 -49.16
N VAL A 162 -25.60 6.65 -48.60
CA VAL A 162 -26.44 6.33 -47.46
C VAL A 162 -25.76 6.81 -46.17
N THR A 163 -26.48 7.65 -45.40
CA THR A 163 -26.04 8.12 -44.10
C THR A 163 -26.56 7.21 -42.99
N PHE A 164 -25.69 6.82 -42.07
CA PHE A 164 -26.04 6.08 -40.86
C PHE A 164 -25.94 7.02 -39.67
N GLY A 165 -26.91 6.98 -38.76
CA GLY A 165 -26.83 7.58 -37.44
C GLY A 165 -26.66 6.52 -36.39
N LEU A 166 -25.75 6.75 -35.42
CA LEU A 166 -25.62 5.96 -34.21
C LEU A 166 -26.24 6.77 -33.07
N PHE A 167 -27.12 6.16 -32.30
CA PHE A 167 -27.80 6.77 -31.17
C PHE A 167 -27.66 5.88 -29.94
N ASP A 168 -27.56 6.50 -28.77
CA ASP A 168 -27.67 5.80 -27.51
C ASP A 168 -29.12 5.34 -27.29
N ALA A 169 -29.27 4.22 -26.55
CA ALA A 169 -30.56 3.61 -26.24
C ALA A 169 -31.22 4.26 -25.02
#